data_78ed2e30d29b55e1ca06b7e8862c98f8
#
_entry.id   78ed2e30d29b55e1ca06b7e8862c98f8
#
_cell.length_a   1.000
_cell.length_b   1.000
_cell.length_c   1.000
_cell.angle_alpha   90.00
_cell.angle_beta   90.00
_cell.angle_gamma   90.00
#
_symmetry.space_group_name_H-M   'P 1'
#
loop_
_entity.id
_entity.type
_entity.pdbx_description
1 polymer ?
#
loop_
_entity_poly.entity_id
_entity_poly.type
_entity_poly.pdbx_seq_one_letter_code
_entity_poly.pdbx_strand_id
1 'polypeptide(L)'
;SEMCIRDRVGPSDPLYSVNGVFNAIFVHGNVLGDAMFYGSGAGKLPTASAVVADVVDEARHLNRSIMAFWSSKKLELTDISNSSRKFFVRVKGTPETELAKVQEVFGNVQPVVVADVDGEFGFVTEEMTEAEYKAKAENFGEVLGMIRVRRVED
;
A
#
# COMPACT_ATOMS: atom_id res chain seq x y z
N SER A 1 1.25 3.83 14.74
CA SER A 1 1.34 3.92 13.28
C SER A 1 0.42 2.86 12.70
N GLU A 2 -0.59 3.28 12.00
CA GLU A 2 -1.46 2.36 11.28
C GLU A 2 -0.70 1.77 10.10
N MET A 3 -0.13 0.61 10.32
CA MET A 3 0.60 -0.14 9.31
C MET A 3 -0.26 -1.18 8.60
N CYS A 4 -1.57 -1.04 8.64
CA CYS A 4 -2.49 -1.96 7.97
C CYS A 4 -2.97 -1.40 6.65
N ILE A 5 -2.05 -0.93 5.84
CA ILE A 5 -2.37 -0.58 4.47
C ILE A 5 -2.43 -1.88 3.68
N ARG A 6 -3.63 -2.23 3.27
CA ARG A 6 -3.90 -3.40 2.46
C ARG A 6 -3.95 -2.96 1.01
N ASP A 7 -2.78 -2.94 0.39
CA ASP A 7 -2.69 -2.72 -1.04
C ASP A 7 -2.58 -4.07 -1.76
N ARG A 8 -3.25 -4.21 -2.87
CA ARG A 8 -3.08 -5.35 -3.76
C ARG A 8 -2.17 -4.94 -4.91
N VAL A 9 -1.15 -5.74 -5.16
CA VAL A 9 -0.21 -5.57 -6.27
C VAL A 9 -0.34 -6.72 -7.25
N GLY A 10 -0.20 -6.42 -8.53
CA GLY A 10 -0.24 -7.43 -9.60
C GLY A 10 1.11 -8.11 -9.81
N PRO A 11 1.17 -9.18 -10.65
CA PRO A 11 2.40 -9.93 -10.92
C PRO A 11 3.52 -9.11 -11.56
N SER A 12 3.20 -8.02 -12.22
CA SER A 12 4.17 -7.09 -12.82
C SER A 12 4.80 -6.13 -11.80
N ASP A 13 4.25 -6.02 -10.59
CA ASP A 13 4.78 -5.14 -9.55
C ASP A 13 6.03 -5.77 -8.91
N PRO A 14 7.14 -5.02 -8.75
CA PRO A 14 8.36 -5.53 -8.11
C PRO A 14 8.15 -6.08 -6.69
N LEU A 15 7.13 -5.60 -5.98
CA LEU A 15 6.80 -6.07 -4.63
C LEU A 15 6.00 -7.38 -4.61
N TYR A 16 5.49 -7.86 -5.75
CA TYR A 16 4.64 -9.06 -5.84
C TYR A 16 5.33 -10.32 -5.32
N SER A 17 6.63 -10.45 -5.57
CA SER A 17 7.43 -11.62 -5.16
C SER A 17 7.94 -11.54 -3.71
N VAL A 18 7.69 -10.46 -2.99
CA VAL A 18 8.14 -10.27 -1.61
C VAL A 18 7.21 -11.03 -0.66
N ASN A 19 7.64 -12.20 -0.21
CA ASN A 19 6.84 -13.10 0.61
C ASN A 19 7.61 -13.65 1.82
N GLY A 20 6.90 -14.20 2.79
CA GLY A 20 7.46 -14.89 3.95
C GLY A 20 8.21 -13.95 4.88
N VAL A 21 9.48 -14.24 5.12
CA VAL A 21 10.36 -13.46 6.02
C VAL A 21 11.02 -12.25 5.34
N PHE A 22 10.83 -12.13 4.03
CA PHE A 22 11.43 -11.04 3.28
C PHE A 22 10.60 -9.77 3.38
N ASN A 23 11.30 -8.64 3.39
CA ASN A 23 10.73 -7.30 3.36
C ASN A 23 11.36 -6.52 2.21
N ALA A 24 10.60 -5.60 1.65
CA ALA A 24 11.10 -4.68 0.66
C ALA A 24 10.59 -3.28 0.87
N ILE A 25 11.41 -2.31 0.53
CA ILE A 25 11.05 -0.90 0.42
C ILE A 25 11.26 -0.52 -1.03
N PHE A 26 10.18 -0.15 -1.71
CA PHE A 26 10.22 0.33 -3.08
C PHE A 26 10.11 1.85 -3.10
N VAL A 27 11.04 2.50 -3.76
CA VAL A 27 11.13 3.96 -3.86
C VAL A 27 11.15 4.34 -5.33
N HIS A 28 10.26 5.22 -5.72
CA HIS A 28 10.29 5.88 -7.02
C HIS A 28 10.79 7.30 -6.86
N GLY A 29 11.92 7.60 -7.47
CA GLY A 29 12.55 8.92 -7.41
C GLY A 29 12.59 9.60 -8.78
N ASN A 30 12.44 10.92 -8.78
CA ASN A 30 12.43 11.72 -10.01
C ASN A 30 13.77 11.74 -10.77
N VAL A 31 14.86 11.41 -10.10
CA VAL A 31 16.22 11.38 -10.67
C VAL A 31 16.77 9.96 -10.73
N LEU A 32 16.59 9.20 -9.63
CA LEU A 32 17.09 7.83 -9.53
C LEU A 32 16.22 6.84 -10.33
N GLY A 33 14.93 7.17 -10.55
CA GLY A 33 13.96 6.21 -11.04
C GLY A 33 13.54 5.25 -9.93
N ASP A 34 13.36 3.99 -10.29
CA ASP A 34 12.92 2.94 -9.37
C ASP A 34 14.10 2.32 -8.63
N ALA A 35 13.99 2.23 -7.32
CA ALA A 35 14.94 1.53 -6.47
C ALA A 35 14.19 0.64 -5.48
N MET A 36 14.70 -0.56 -5.25
CA MET A 36 14.14 -1.48 -4.28
C MET A 36 15.22 -1.97 -3.32
N PHE A 37 14.96 -1.82 -2.03
CA PHE A 37 15.75 -2.41 -0.96
C PHE A 37 15.04 -3.67 -0.50
N TYR A 38 15.68 -4.81 -0.64
CA TYR A 38 15.08 -6.12 -0.37
C TYR A 38 15.98 -6.93 0.55
N GLY A 39 15.40 -7.55 1.54
CA GLY A 39 16.17 -8.40 2.46
C GLY A 39 15.31 -9.12 3.49
N SER A 40 15.97 -10.00 4.23
CA SER A 40 15.36 -10.72 5.36
C SER A 40 15.33 -9.80 6.57
N GLY A 41 14.16 -9.25 6.90
CA GLY A 41 13.97 -8.33 8.02
C GLY A 41 13.76 -9.01 9.37
N ALA A 42 13.45 -10.30 9.40
CA ALA A 42 13.16 -11.05 10.61
C ALA A 42 14.06 -12.29 10.76
N GLY A 43 14.35 -12.66 12.00
CA GLY A 43 15.09 -13.85 12.35
C GLY A 43 16.38 -13.55 13.14
N LYS A 44 16.85 -14.55 13.90
CA LYS A 44 18.02 -14.41 14.77
C LYS A 44 19.28 -14.01 14.02
N LEU A 45 19.55 -14.69 12.92
CA LEU A 45 20.78 -14.47 12.13
C LEU A 45 20.79 -13.12 11.39
N PRO A 46 19.73 -12.72 10.65
CA PRO A 46 19.69 -11.41 10.02
C PRO A 46 19.83 -10.25 11.02
N THR A 47 19.13 -10.33 12.16
CA THR A 47 19.22 -9.31 13.20
C THR A 47 20.62 -9.26 13.83
N ALA A 48 21.18 -10.41 14.18
CA ALA A 48 22.54 -10.48 14.73
C ALA A 48 23.59 -9.96 13.73
N SER A 49 23.45 -10.29 12.46
CA SER A 49 24.36 -9.82 11.40
C SER A 49 24.32 -8.29 11.27
N ALA A 50 23.13 -7.68 11.33
CA ALA A 50 23.00 -6.23 11.29
C ALA A 50 23.68 -5.55 12.48
N VAL A 51 23.42 -6.05 13.70
CA VAL A 51 24.06 -5.51 14.93
C VAL A 51 25.58 -5.65 14.87
N VAL A 52 26.08 -6.81 14.46
CA VAL A 52 27.55 -7.03 14.33
C VAL A 52 28.14 -6.12 13.26
N ALA A 53 27.45 -5.89 12.16
CA ALA A 53 27.91 -4.98 11.12
C ALA A 53 28.09 -3.55 11.65
N ASP A 54 27.11 -3.05 12.42
CA ASP A 54 27.16 -1.72 13.02
C ASP A 54 28.34 -1.64 14.03
N VAL A 55 28.51 -2.65 14.89
CA VAL A 55 29.63 -2.70 15.83
C VAL A 55 30.99 -2.70 15.12
N VAL A 56 31.12 -3.45 14.03
CA VAL A 56 32.36 -3.48 13.23
C VAL A 56 32.60 -2.14 12.54
N ASP A 57 31.56 -1.49 12.05
CA ASP A 57 31.66 -0.18 11.42
C ASP A 57 32.13 0.87 12.43
N GLU A 58 31.52 0.93 13.60
CA GLU A 58 31.93 1.80 14.69
C GLU A 58 33.39 1.54 15.14
N ALA A 59 33.79 0.26 15.25
CA ALA A 59 35.14 -0.11 15.61
C ALA A 59 36.18 0.35 14.57
N ARG A 60 35.84 0.35 13.29
CA ARG A 60 36.71 0.85 12.20
C ARG A 60 36.83 2.38 12.20
N HIS A 61 35.84 3.07 12.76
CA HIS A 61 35.80 4.52 12.82
C HIS A 61 36.12 5.10 14.20
N LEU A 62 36.71 4.30 15.08
CA LEU A 62 37.19 4.79 16.39
C LEU A 62 38.06 6.04 16.22
N ASN A 63 37.76 7.07 17.03
CA ASN A 63 38.40 8.38 16.98
C ASN A 63 38.20 9.19 15.69
N ARG A 64 37.20 8.84 14.89
CA ARG A 64 36.77 9.64 13.74
C ARG A 64 35.29 9.97 13.88
N SER A 65 34.96 11.25 13.77
CA SER A 65 33.55 11.67 13.69
C SER A 65 33.14 11.70 12.24
N ILE A 66 32.28 10.75 11.84
CA ILE A 66 31.59 10.82 10.55
C ILE A 66 30.37 11.71 10.77
N MET A 67 30.47 12.96 10.35
CA MET A 67 29.38 13.91 10.51
C MET A 67 28.37 13.73 9.37
N ALA A 68 27.19 13.25 9.70
CA ALA A 68 26.05 13.32 8.81
C ALA A 68 25.32 14.65 9.04
N PHE A 69 25.26 15.49 8.02
CA PHE A 69 24.54 16.76 8.10
C PHE A 69 23.13 16.58 7.56
N TRP A 70 22.16 16.78 8.43
CA TRP A 70 20.76 16.83 8.02
C TRP A 70 20.37 18.27 7.71
N SER A 71 19.68 18.47 6.60
CA SER A 71 19.10 19.77 6.30
C SER A 71 18.02 20.13 7.31
N SER A 72 18.02 21.35 7.80
CA SER A 72 16.94 21.89 8.63
C SER A 72 15.67 22.17 7.83
N LYS A 73 15.76 22.15 6.51
CA LYS A 73 14.62 22.35 5.62
C LYS A 73 13.72 21.12 5.67
N LYS A 74 12.53 21.29 6.21
CA LYS A 74 11.49 20.26 6.17
C LYS A 74 10.86 20.23 4.78
N LEU A 75 10.68 19.02 4.25
CA LEU A 75 9.86 18.79 3.07
C LEU A 75 8.40 18.68 3.51
N GLU A 76 7.53 19.33 2.78
CA GLU A 76 6.09 19.10 2.92
C GLU A 76 5.74 17.77 2.26
N LEU A 77 5.12 16.88 3.04
CA LEU A 77 4.63 15.61 2.55
C LEU A 77 3.24 15.80 1.95
N THR A 78 3.02 15.21 0.80
CA THR A 78 1.66 15.12 0.24
C THR A 78 0.84 14.17 1.11
N ASP A 79 -0.34 14.63 1.52
CA ASP A 79 -1.27 13.78 2.27
C ASP A 79 -1.73 12.62 1.40
N ILE A 80 -1.79 11.42 2.00
CA ILE A 80 -2.20 10.19 1.30
C ILE A 80 -3.63 10.29 0.76
N SER A 81 -4.48 11.09 1.40
CA SER A 81 -5.86 11.32 0.94
C SER A 81 -5.96 11.95 -0.45
N ASN A 82 -4.88 12.61 -0.90
CA ASN A 82 -4.79 13.21 -2.24
C ASN A 82 -4.23 12.24 -3.29
N SER A 83 -3.82 11.03 -2.89
CA SER A 83 -3.34 10.03 -3.85
C SER A 83 -4.49 9.36 -4.57
N SER A 84 -4.38 9.25 -5.89
CA SER A 84 -5.40 8.62 -6.75
C SER A 84 -5.14 7.14 -6.90
N ARG A 85 -6.18 6.32 -6.71
CA ARG A 85 -6.11 4.85 -6.78
C ARG A 85 -7.46 4.25 -7.14
N LYS A 86 -7.47 3.00 -7.55
CA LYS A 86 -8.68 2.18 -7.56
C LYS A 86 -8.89 1.55 -6.19
N PHE A 87 -10.14 1.29 -5.84
CA PHE A 87 -10.51 0.65 -4.59
C PHE A 87 -11.33 -0.60 -4.87
N PHE A 88 -10.93 -1.71 -4.29
CA PHE A 88 -11.78 -2.89 -4.17
C PHE A 88 -12.58 -2.75 -2.89
N VAL A 89 -13.91 -2.77 -3.01
CA VAL A 89 -14.85 -2.53 -1.93
C VAL A 89 -15.79 -3.72 -1.81
N ARG A 90 -16.08 -4.14 -0.57
CA ARG A 90 -17.05 -5.19 -0.29
C ARG A 90 -18.26 -4.60 0.38
N VAL A 91 -19.44 -5.02 -0.06
CA VAL A 91 -20.74 -4.59 0.45
C VAL A 91 -21.68 -5.79 0.61
N LYS A 92 -22.71 -5.64 1.45
CA LYS A 92 -23.76 -6.64 1.60
C LYS A 92 -24.68 -6.65 0.39
N GLY A 93 -25.31 -7.80 0.15
CA GLY A 93 -26.28 -8.00 -0.92
C GLY A 93 -25.72 -8.73 -2.12
N THR A 94 -26.39 -8.62 -3.24
CA THR A 94 -25.97 -9.22 -4.52
C THR A 94 -25.89 -8.12 -5.58
N PRO A 95 -25.16 -8.34 -6.68
CA PRO A 95 -25.11 -7.36 -7.76
C PRO A 95 -26.50 -7.00 -8.28
N GLU A 96 -27.43 -7.96 -8.33
CA GLU A 96 -28.78 -7.75 -8.85
C GLU A 96 -29.59 -6.78 -7.98
N THR A 97 -29.30 -6.74 -6.66
CA THR A 97 -30.04 -5.90 -5.71
C THR A 97 -29.37 -4.55 -5.45
N GLU A 98 -28.04 -4.52 -5.39
CA GLU A 98 -27.31 -3.37 -4.89
C GLU A 98 -26.45 -2.64 -5.95
N LEU A 99 -26.20 -3.26 -7.12
CA LEU A 99 -25.28 -2.66 -8.11
C LEU A 99 -25.76 -1.28 -8.59
N ALA A 100 -27.06 -1.09 -8.75
CA ALA A 100 -27.61 0.20 -9.17
C ALA A 100 -27.30 1.31 -8.15
N LYS A 101 -27.46 1.02 -6.86
CA LYS A 101 -27.12 1.94 -5.77
C LYS A 101 -25.61 2.18 -5.68
N VAL A 102 -24.80 1.14 -5.87
CA VAL A 102 -23.34 1.27 -5.94
C VAL A 102 -22.94 2.19 -7.07
N GLN A 103 -23.51 2.03 -8.26
CA GLN A 103 -23.21 2.87 -9.42
C GLN A 103 -23.69 4.31 -9.25
N GLU A 104 -24.78 4.53 -8.56
CA GLU A 104 -25.27 5.88 -8.24
C GLU A 104 -24.24 6.65 -7.39
N VAL A 105 -23.60 5.99 -6.41
CA VAL A 105 -22.68 6.62 -5.48
C VAL A 105 -21.24 6.65 -6.02
N PHE A 106 -20.76 5.50 -6.50
CA PHE A 106 -19.35 5.35 -6.90
C PHE A 106 -19.09 5.61 -8.38
N GLY A 107 -20.13 5.67 -9.20
CA GLY A 107 -20.02 5.80 -10.65
C GLY A 107 -19.83 4.45 -11.33
N ASN A 108 -19.07 4.42 -12.41
CA ASN A 108 -18.79 3.18 -13.10
C ASN A 108 -17.90 2.28 -12.23
N VAL A 109 -18.33 1.04 -12.02
CA VAL A 109 -17.63 0.06 -11.20
C VAL A 109 -17.59 -1.30 -11.88
N GLN A 110 -16.57 -2.08 -11.60
CA GLN A 110 -16.47 -3.45 -12.06
C GLN A 110 -16.88 -4.41 -10.93
N PRO A 111 -18.03 -5.09 -11.01
CA PRO A 111 -18.45 -6.02 -9.98
C PRO A 111 -17.54 -7.26 -9.96
N VAL A 112 -17.34 -7.80 -8.76
CA VAL A 112 -16.55 -9.01 -8.49
C VAL A 112 -17.39 -9.92 -7.60
N VAL A 113 -17.72 -11.10 -8.14
CA VAL A 113 -18.50 -12.12 -7.42
C VAL A 113 -17.61 -13.35 -7.21
N VAL A 114 -17.68 -13.91 -6.03
CA VAL A 114 -17.00 -15.17 -5.68
C VAL A 114 -18.04 -16.21 -5.40
N ALA A 115 -17.95 -17.37 -6.04
CA ALA A 115 -18.99 -18.40 -6.05
C ALA A 115 -19.36 -18.96 -4.66
N ASP A 116 -18.40 -18.95 -3.72
CA ASP A 116 -18.58 -19.53 -2.37
C ASP A 116 -18.85 -18.47 -1.30
N VAL A 117 -19.21 -17.25 -1.71
CA VAL A 117 -19.48 -16.13 -0.78
C VAL A 117 -20.88 -15.61 -1.02
N ASP A 118 -21.80 -16.01 -0.13
CA ASP A 118 -23.20 -15.61 -0.19
C ASP A 118 -23.48 -14.33 0.63
N GLY A 119 -24.43 -13.52 0.14
CA GLY A 119 -24.92 -12.35 0.86
C GLY A 119 -23.98 -11.14 0.84
N GLU A 120 -22.89 -11.19 0.10
CA GLU A 120 -22.00 -10.05 -0.15
C GLU A 120 -21.37 -10.16 -1.54
N PHE A 121 -20.98 -9.02 -2.09
CA PHE A 121 -20.17 -8.98 -3.29
C PHE A 121 -19.13 -7.86 -3.21
N GLY A 122 -18.15 -7.94 -4.07
CA GLY A 122 -17.14 -6.90 -4.23
C GLY A 122 -17.34 -6.10 -5.50
N PHE A 123 -16.73 -4.95 -5.55
CA PHE A 123 -16.56 -4.19 -6.79
C PHE A 123 -15.25 -3.41 -6.77
N VAL A 124 -14.75 -3.11 -7.97
CA VAL A 124 -13.57 -2.24 -8.15
C VAL A 124 -14.05 -0.92 -8.72
N THR A 125 -13.65 0.17 -8.09
CA THR A 125 -13.97 1.53 -8.54
C THR A 125 -13.09 1.95 -9.72
N GLU A 126 -13.49 3.00 -10.41
CA GLU A 126 -12.54 3.79 -11.21
C GLU A 126 -11.52 4.48 -10.30
N GLU A 127 -10.51 5.08 -10.92
CA GLU A 127 -9.48 5.80 -10.20
C GLU A 127 -10.04 7.08 -9.58
N MET A 128 -9.87 7.23 -8.28
CA MET A 128 -10.27 8.38 -7.50
C MET A 128 -9.33 8.62 -6.33
N THR A 129 -9.36 9.80 -5.73
CA THR A 129 -8.60 10.08 -4.52
C THR A 129 -9.19 9.34 -3.31
N GLU A 130 -8.38 9.10 -2.29
CA GLU A 130 -8.89 8.49 -1.06
C GLU A 130 -9.92 9.39 -0.34
N ALA A 131 -9.78 10.70 -0.46
CA ALA A 131 -10.76 11.66 0.06
C ALA A 131 -12.12 11.51 -0.63
N GLU A 132 -12.14 11.40 -1.97
CA GLU A 132 -13.37 11.14 -2.74
C GLU A 132 -13.98 9.79 -2.39
N TYR A 133 -13.16 8.75 -2.27
CA TYR A 133 -13.63 7.45 -1.83
C TYR A 133 -14.31 7.50 -0.46
N LYS A 134 -13.68 8.16 0.53
CA LYS A 134 -14.26 8.30 1.88
C LYS A 134 -15.61 9.00 1.86
N ALA A 135 -15.72 10.12 1.15
CA ALA A 135 -16.98 10.84 1.00
C ALA A 135 -18.08 9.98 0.36
N LYS A 136 -17.73 9.21 -0.67
CA LYS A 136 -18.64 8.28 -1.34
C LYS A 136 -19.06 7.12 -0.43
N ALA A 137 -18.12 6.55 0.33
CA ALA A 137 -18.38 5.45 1.26
C ALA A 137 -19.31 5.89 2.40
N GLU A 138 -19.14 7.10 2.94
CA GLU A 138 -20.03 7.69 3.94
C GLU A 138 -21.45 7.86 3.40
N ASN A 139 -21.61 8.31 2.16
CA ASN A 139 -22.90 8.46 1.49
C ASN A 139 -23.56 7.11 1.16
N PHE A 140 -22.78 6.08 0.86
CA PHE A 140 -23.30 4.74 0.56
C PHE A 140 -23.86 4.06 1.82
N GLY A 141 -23.18 4.19 2.95
CA GLY A 141 -23.52 3.61 4.23
C GLY A 141 -22.62 2.43 4.61
N GLU A 142 -23.16 1.22 4.75
CA GLU A 142 -22.42 0.09 5.28
C GLU A 142 -21.47 -0.54 4.23
N VAL A 143 -20.16 -0.30 4.41
CA VAL A 143 -19.08 -0.95 3.68
C VAL A 143 -18.44 -2.01 4.57
N LEU A 144 -18.36 -3.26 4.10
CA LEU A 144 -17.79 -4.38 4.86
C LEU A 144 -16.27 -4.37 4.89
N GLY A 145 -15.64 -3.80 3.88
CA GLY A 145 -14.20 -3.70 3.79
C GLY A 145 -13.73 -3.03 2.51
N MET A 146 -12.52 -2.51 2.55
CA MET A 146 -11.87 -1.85 1.42
C MET A 146 -10.42 -2.27 1.33
N ILE A 147 -9.94 -2.44 0.11
CA ILE A 147 -8.54 -2.68 -0.22
C ILE A 147 -8.15 -1.71 -1.32
N ARG A 148 -7.02 -1.02 -1.17
CA ARG A 148 -6.45 -0.20 -2.24
C ARG A 148 -5.88 -1.10 -3.33
N VAL A 149 -6.20 -0.79 -4.57
CA VAL A 149 -5.66 -1.49 -5.74
C VAL A 149 -4.62 -0.58 -6.38
N ARG A 150 -3.37 -1.01 -6.34
CA ARG A 150 -2.30 -0.28 -7.01
C ARG A 150 -2.49 -0.40 -8.52
N ARG A 151 -2.27 0.72 -9.23
CA ARG A 151 -2.30 0.73 -10.69
C ARG A 151 -1.27 -0.27 -11.21
N VAL A 152 -1.73 -1.24 -11.98
CA VAL A 152 -0.87 -2.04 -12.84
C VAL A 152 -0.72 -1.19 -14.11
N GLU A 153 0.45 -0.64 -14.34
CA GLU A 153 0.77 -0.10 -15.65
C GLU A 153 0.91 -1.29 -16.60
N ASP A 154 0.07 -1.34 -17.61
CA ASP A 154 0.13 -2.33 -18.67
C ASP A 154 1.41 -2.17 -19.51
#